data_07688ad94ebcfc64d4df8dd24cd1c19d
#
_entry.id   07688ad94ebcfc64d4df8dd24cd1c19d
#
_cell.length_a   1.000
_cell.length_b   1.000
_cell.length_c   1.000
_cell.angle_alpha   90.00
_cell.angle_beta   90.00
_cell.angle_gamma   90.00
#
_symmetry.space_group_name_H-M   'P 1'
#
loop_
_entity.id
_entity.type
_entity.pdbx_description
1 polymer ?
#
loop_
_entity_poly.entity_id
_entity_poly.type
_entity_poly.pdbx_seq_one_letter_code
_entity_poly.pdbx_strand_id
1 'polypeptide(L)'
;MERIIKVLLVVILLGAVSSVWAETPQQNVLGAPQTLTLPQCIKTFNVGYEKLFLLTEAAISDSNFNIVEMQTRGGYIVFTVGSYKFLATVMTFGANKAILKITPCNNNYTFPPGVIRNIFRYIETNQYKKF
;
A
#
# COMPACT_ATOMS: atom_id res chain seq x y z
N MET A 1 21.23 -36.90 -31.78
CA MET A 1 20.82 -35.56 -32.23
C MET A 1 19.38 -35.26 -31.99
N GLU A 2 18.48 -36.14 -32.30
CA GLU A 2 17.04 -35.90 -32.06
C GLU A 2 16.70 -35.70 -30.60
N ARG A 3 17.41 -36.36 -29.70
CA ARG A 3 17.20 -36.21 -28.27
C ARG A 3 17.55 -34.83 -27.74
N ILE A 4 18.54 -34.19 -28.33
CA ILE A 4 18.97 -32.84 -27.94
C ILE A 4 17.93 -31.82 -28.35
N ILE A 5 17.29 -31.99 -29.51
CA ILE A 5 16.25 -31.11 -30.02
C ILE A 5 15.02 -31.19 -29.13
N LYS A 6 14.64 -32.37 -28.65
CA LYS A 6 13.51 -32.57 -27.74
C LYS A 6 13.73 -31.89 -26.39
N VAL A 7 14.95 -31.94 -25.88
CA VAL A 7 15.30 -31.28 -24.62
C VAL A 7 15.23 -29.75 -24.77
N LEU A 8 15.69 -29.22 -25.90
CA LEU A 8 15.60 -27.81 -26.20
C LEU A 8 14.15 -27.30 -26.27
N LEU A 9 13.25 -28.11 -26.86
CA LEU A 9 11.83 -27.78 -26.93
C LEU A 9 11.20 -27.69 -25.55
N VAL A 10 11.56 -28.60 -24.66
CA VAL A 10 11.05 -28.58 -23.28
C VAL A 10 11.52 -27.33 -22.53
N VAL A 11 12.76 -26.91 -22.73
CA VAL A 11 13.29 -25.71 -22.10
C VAL A 11 12.59 -24.47 -22.60
N ILE A 12 12.26 -24.39 -23.88
CA ILE A 12 11.51 -23.28 -24.46
C ILE A 12 10.11 -23.19 -23.86
N LEU A 13 9.44 -24.33 -23.68
CA LEU A 13 8.12 -24.37 -23.06
C LEU A 13 8.14 -23.90 -21.61
N LEU A 14 9.16 -24.26 -20.85
CA LEU A 14 9.34 -23.78 -19.48
C LEU A 14 9.59 -22.27 -19.44
N GLY A 15 10.33 -21.72 -20.40
CA GLY A 15 10.53 -20.29 -20.52
C GLY A 15 9.24 -19.54 -20.82
N ALA A 16 8.38 -20.08 -21.64
CA ALA A 16 7.09 -19.47 -21.95
C ALA A 16 6.15 -19.47 -20.73
N VAL A 17 6.17 -20.51 -19.93
CA VAL A 17 5.35 -20.58 -18.70
C VAL A 17 5.84 -19.57 -17.67
N SER A 18 7.13 -19.35 -17.55
CA SER A 18 7.67 -18.39 -16.58
C SER A 18 7.33 -16.95 -16.92
N SER A 19 7.04 -16.61 -18.17
CA SER A 19 6.64 -15.24 -18.53
C SER A 19 5.26 -14.87 -18.02
N VAL A 20 4.41 -15.84 -17.74
CA VAL A 20 3.08 -15.60 -17.13
C VAL A 20 3.20 -15.11 -15.69
N TRP A 21 4.30 -15.42 -15.02
CA TRP A 21 4.54 -15.00 -13.64
C TRP A 21 4.99 -13.55 -13.51
N ALA A 22 5.21 -12.87 -14.62
CA ALA A 22 5.56 -11.46 -14.62
C ALA A 22 4.36 -10.55 -14.37
N GLU A 23 3.15 -11.10 -14.25
CA GLU A 23 1.98 -10.33 -13.82
C GLU A 23 2.18 -9.90 -12.39
N THR A 24 1.93 -8.62 -12.16
CA THR A 24 2.21 -7.88 -10.95
C THR A 24 1.77 -8.61 -9.67
N PRO A 25 2.69 -9.17 -8.85
CA PRO A 25 2.33 -9.80 -7.59
C PRO A 25 1.61 -8.85 -6.63
N GLN A 26 1.81 -7.55 -6.81
CA GLN A 26 1.25 -6.50 -5.99
C GLN A 26 -0.27 -6.39 -6.10
N GLN A 27 -0.84 -6.58 -7.29
CA GLN A 27 -2.28 -6.52 -7.49
C GLN A 27 -3.00 -7.67 -6.80
N ASN A 28 -2.40 -8.85 -6.75
CA ASN A 28 -2.98 -10.01 -6.07
C ASN A 28 -3.01 -9.83 -4.54
N VAL A 29 -1.99 -9.17 -3.98
CA VAL A 29 -1.89 -8.89 -2.55
C VAL A 29 -2.87 -7.79 -2.13
N LEU A 30 -3.13 -6.82 -3.00
CA LEU A 30 -4.02 -5.70 -2.70
C LEU A 30 -5.50 -6.05 -2.90
N GLY A 31 -5.78 -7.09 -3.65
CA GLY A 31 -7.15 -7.53 -3.96
C GLY A 31 -7.75 -6.79 -5.15
N ALA A 32 -8.89 -7.29 -5.61
CA ALA A 32 -9.65 -6.65 -6.67
C ALA A 32 -10.27 -5.33 -6.17
N PRO A 33 -10.47 -4.33 -7.04
CA PRO A 33 -11.12 -3.10 -6.63
C PRO A 33 -12.50 -3.36 -6.03
N GLN A 34 -12.78 -2.66 -4.93
CA GLN A 34 -14.06 -2.70 -4.23
C GLN A 34 -14.45 -1.27 -3.87
N THR A 35 -15.74 -1.02 -3.75
CA THR A 35 -16.21 0.28 -3.28
C THR A 35 -16.14 0.32 -1.76
N LEU A 36 -15.33 1.23 -1.23
CA LEU A 36 -15.15 1.41 0.20
C LEU A 36 -16.00 2.59 0.70
N THR A 37 -16.35 2.53 1.98
CA THR A 37 -17.00 3.65 2.67
C THR A 37 -15.94 4.52 3.34
N LEU A 38 -16.27 5.78 3.60
CA LEU A 38 -15.36 6.69 4.27
C LEU A 38 -14.91 6.17 5.65
N PRO A 39 -15.78 5.61 6.50
CA PRO A 39 -15.32 5.04 7.78
C PRO A 39 -14.27 3.95 7.64
N GLN A 40 -14.29 3.19 6.56
CA GLN A 40 -13.27 2.16 6.30
C GLN A 40 -11.91 2.76 5.97
N CYS A 41 -11.87 4.04 5.61
CA CYS A 41 -10.66 4.77 5.23
C CYS A 41 -10.09 5.60 6.38
N ILE A 42 -10.68 5.54 7.56
CA ILE A 42 -10.30 6.33 8.74
C ILE A 42 -10.04 5.39 9.92
N LYS A 43 -8.94 5.64 10.63
CA LYS A 43 -8.64 4.86 11.84
C LYS A 43 -7.93 5.72 12.88
N THR A 44 -8.32 5.54 14.14
CA THR A 44 -7.67 6.17 15.29
C THR A 44 -6.61 5.23 15.85
N PHE A 45 -5.43 5.78 16.14
CA PHE A 45 -4.33 5.03 16.72
C PHE A 45 -3.94 5.65 18.07
N ASN A 46 -3.49 4.81 19.00
CA ASN A 46 -3.06 5.23 20.33
C ASN A 46 -1.60 5.68 20.32
N VAL A 47 -1.28 6.58 19.43
CA VAL A 47 0.04 7.22 19.31
C VAL A 47 -0.16 8.69 19.01
N GLY A 48 0.85 9.52 19.32
CA GLY A 48 0.78 10.94 19.03
C GLY A 48 0.92 11.23 17.52
N TYR A 49 0.64 12.46 17.16
CA TYR A 49 0.68 12.94 15.77
C TYR A 49 1.99 12.64 15.06
N GLU A 50 3.11 13.02 15.66
CA GLU A 50 4.42 12.86 15.01
C GLU A 50 4.74 11.40 14.73
N LYS A 51 4.49 10.55 15.72
CA LYS A 51 4.74 9.12 15.57
C LYS A 51 3.83 8.50 14.51
N LEU A 52 2.55 8.87 14.50
CA LEU A 52 1.63 8.37 13.48
C LEU A 52 2.03 8.83 12.09
N PHE A 53 2.49 10.07 11.94
CA PHE A 53 2.98 10.58 10.66
C PHE A 53 4.17 9.75 10.16
N LEU A 54 5.15 9.50 11.02
CA LEU A 54 6.33 8.70 10.67
C LEU A 54 5.97 7.25 10.35
N LEU A 55 5.04 6.67 11.12
CA LEU A 55 4.57 5.31 10.86
C LEU A 55 3.80 5.22 9.53
N THR A 56 3.04 6.24 9.20
CA THR A 56 2.32 6.31 7.92
C THR A 56 3.30 6.36 6.75
N GLU A 57 4.32 7.22 6.84
CA GLU A 57 5.39 7.30 5.84
C GLU A 57 6.08 5.94 5.67
N ALA A 58 6.45 5.33 6.79
CA ALA A 58 7.12 4.03 6.77
C ALA A 58 6.23 2.94 6.19
N ALA A 59 4.94 2.95 6.50
CA ALA A 59 3.97 1.99 5.97
C ALA A 59 3.83 2.10 4.45
N ILE A 60 3.76 3.32 3.94
CA ILE A 60 3.66 3.58 2.50
C ILE A 60 4.92 3.07 1.80
N SER A 61 6.09 3.37 2.35
CA SER A 61 7.37 2.95 1.79
C SER A 61 7.55 1.43 1.87
N ASP A 62 7.19 0.82 2.99
CA ASP A 62 7.30 -0.63 3.17
C ASP A 62 6.37 -1.40 2.22
N SER A 63 5.25 -0.81 1.87
CA SER A 63 4.29 -1.39 0.91
C SER A 63 4.74 -1.21 -0.54
N ASN A 64 5.87 -0.57 -0.79
CA ASN A 64 6.39 -0.23 -2.12
C ASN A 64 5.45 0.71 -2.89
N PHE A 65 4.69 1.53 -2.18
CA PHE A 65 3.92 2.59 -2.78
C PHE A 65 4.82 3.82 -2.98
N ASN A 66 4.48 4.65 -3.95
CA ASN A 66 5.32 5.78 -4.33
C ASN A 66 4.84 7.07 -3.66
N ILE A 67 5.69 7.67 -2.82
CA ILE A 67 5.40 8.97 -2.21
C ILE A 67 5.66 10.06 -3.25
N VAL A 68 4.64 10.86 -3.54
CA VAL A 68 4.70 11.96 -4.51
C VAL A 68 4.97 13.28 -3.81
N GLU A 69 4.33 13.51 -2.67
CA GLU A 69 4.44 14.75 -1.91
C GLU A 69 4.23 14.46 -0.44
N MET A 70 4.93 15.19 0.42
CA MET A 70 4.82 15.02 1.86
C MET A 70 4.98 16.37 2.55
N GLN A 71 4.06 16.67 3.47
CA GLN A 71 4.07 17.90 4.25
C GLN A 71 3.89 17.57 5.73
N THR A 72 4.97 17.65 6.49
CA THR A 72 4.94 17.33 7.91
C THR A 72 4.05 18.28 8.70
N ARG A 73 4.13 19.57 8.41
CA ARG A 73 3.30 20.59 9.08
C ARG A 73 1.84 20.47 8.68
N GLY A 74 1.57 20.22 7.40
CA GLY A 74 0.22 20.03 6.92
C GLY A 74 -0.38 18.70 7.30
N GLY A 75 0.46 17.76 7.74
CA GLY A 75 0.02 16.44 8.19
C GLY A 75 -0.49 15.57 7.08
N TYR A 76 0.07 15.66 5.87
CA TYR A 76 -0.42 14.86 4.76
C TYR A 76 0.72 14.26 3.92
N ILE A 77 0.40 13.13 3.29
CA ILE A 77 1.27 12.46 2.35
C ILE A 77 0.42 12.09 1.14
N VAL A 78 0.88 12.52 -0.05
CA VAL A 78 0.28 12.09 -1.31
C VAL A 78 1.11 10.95 -1.86
N PHE A 79 0.46 9.85 -2.20
CA PHE A 79 1.16 8.69 -2.73
C PHE A 79 0.36 8.02 -3.84
N THR A 80 1.06 7.24 -4.67
CA THR A 80 0.44 6.52 -5.78
C THR A 80 0.66 5.02 -5.62
N VAL A 81 -0.31 4.26 -6.09
CA VAL A 81 -0.27 2.80 -6.17
C VAL A 81 -0.76 2.44 -7.57
N GLY A 82 0.17 2.13 -8.47
CA GLY A 82 -0.18 1.97 -9.88
C GLY A 82 -0.81 3.25 -10.44
N SER A 83 -2.01 3.14 -10.97
CA SER A 83 -2.76 4.27 -11.52
C SER A 83 -3.57 5.04 -10.46
N TYR A 84 -3.62 4.55 -9.23
CA TYR A 84 -4.39 5.19 -8.15
C TYR A 84 -3.54 6.21 -7.41
N LYS A 85 -4.15 7.31 -7.01
CA LYS A 85 -3.51 8.36 -6.23
C LYS A 85 -4.31 8.62 -4.96
N PHE A 86 -3.61 8.66 -3.83
CA PHE A 86 -4.23 8.77 -2.51
C PHE A 86 -3.65 9.93 -1.72
N LEU A 87 -4.46 10.45 -0.81
CA LEU A 87 -4.07 11.43 0.18
C LEU A 87 -4.21 10.80 1.56
N ALA A 88 -3.09 10.65 2.27
CA ALA A 88 -3.08 10.25 3.66
C ALA A 88 -3.00 11.51 4.53
N THR A 89 -3.94 11.70 5.43
CA THR A 89 -3.99 12.84 6.33
C THR A 89 -3.91 12.36 7.78
N VAL A 90 -2.99 12.96 8.55
CA VAL A 90 -2.83 12.66 9.97
C VAL A 90 -3.34 13.85 10.76
N MET A 91 -4.23 13.58 11.72
CA MET A 91 -4.86 14.60 12.55
C MET A 91 -4.70 14.28 14.03
N THR A 92 -4.50 15.29 14.84
CA THR A 92 -4.43 15.12 16.28
C THR A 92 -5.83 14.79 16.84
N PHE A 93 -5.87 13.84 17.77
CA PHE A 93 -7.11 13.46 18.47
C PHE A 93 -6.84 13.26 19.97
N GLY A 94 -6.33 14.29 20.61
CA GLY A 94 -5.93 14.22 22.03
C GLY A 94 -4.44 14.05 22.21
N ALA A 95 -3.98 13.93 23.45
CA ALA A 95 -2.56 13.97 23.81
C ALA A 95 -1.75 12.80 23.22
N ASN A 96 -2.32 11.59 23.25
CA ASN A 96 -1.62 10.38 22.80
C ASN A 96 -2.44 9.61 21.78
N LYS A 97 -3.27 10.31 21.03
CA LYS A 97 -4.08 9.70 19.96
C LYS A 97 -4.04 10.56 18.72
N ALA A 98 -4.07 9.92 17.58
CA ALA A 98 -4.13 10.59 16.29
C ALA A 98 -4.96 9.75 15.31
N ILE A 99 -5.51 10.42 14.33
CA ILE A 99 -6.36 9.81 13.31
C ILE A 99 -5.62 9.81 11.99
N LEU A 100 -5.65 8.67 11.31
CA LEU A 100 -5.18 8.55 9.93
C LEU A 100 -6.38 8.36 9.01
N LYS A 101 -6.45 9.21 8.01
CA LYS A 101 -7.48 9.17 6.97
C LYS A 101 -6.80 9.03 5.62
N ILE A 102 -7.17 8.00 4.86
CA ILE A 102 -6.62 7.75 3.52
C ILE A 102 -7.75 7.83 2.52
N THR A 103 -7.68 8.81 1.62
CA THR A 103 -8.75 9.06 0.65
C THR A 103 -8.21 9.09 -0.77
N PRO A 104 -9.00 8.67 -1.77
CA PRO A 104 -8.58 8.78 -3.16
C PRO A 104 -8.63 10.25 -3.62
N CYS A 105 -7.58 10.68 -4.33
CA CYS A 105 -7.49 12.09 -4.79
C CYS A 105 -8.55 12.43 -5.83
N ASN A 106 -9.05 11.45 -6.58
CA ASN A 106 -10.11 11.65 -7.57
C ASN A 106 -11.53 11.49 -6.99
N ASN A 107 -11.64 11.31 -5.68
CA ASN A 107 -12.90 11.10 -4.97
C ASN A 107 -13.65 9.82 -5.40
N ASN A 108 -12.98 8.90 -6.07
CA ASN A 108 -13.55 7.61 -6.45
C ASN A 108 -13.10 6.53 -5.46
N TYR A 109 -14.02 6.10 -4.61
CA TYR A 109 -13.74 5.15 -3.52
C TYR A 109 -13.73 3.68 -3.97
N THR A 110 -13.70 3.43 -5.27
CA THR A 110 -13.53 2.09 -5.82
C THR A 110 -12.06 1.85 -6.15
N PHE A 111 -11.38 1.06 -5.33
CA PHE A 111 -9.97 0.75 -5.48
C PHE A 111 -9.63 -0.52 -4.68
N PRO A 112 -8.44 -1.12 -4.89
CA PRO A 112 -8.06 -2.30 -4.11
C PRO A 112 -8.02 -2.02 -2.61
N PRO A 113 -8.78 -2.74 -1.80
CA PRO A 113 -8.86 -2.48 -0.35
C PRO A 113 -7.56 -2.76 0.38
N GLY A 114 -6.67 -3.54 -0.21
CA GLY A 114 -5.36 -3.85 0.38
C GLY A 114 -4.47 -2.63 0.55
N VAL A 115 -4.70 -1.55 -0.21
CA VAL A 115 -3.95 -0.30 -0.04
C VAL A 115 -4.09 0.20 1.39
N ILE A 116 -5.32 0.37 1.85
CA ILE A 116 -5.60 0.86 3.21
C ILE A 116 -5.26 -0.21 4.25
N ARG A 117 -5.65 -1.44 3.99
CA ARG A 117 -5.40 -2.55 4.92
C ARG A 117 -3.91 -2.72 5.22
N ASN A 118 -3.06 -2.66 4.21
CA ASN A 118 -1.63 -2.83 4.41
C ASN A 118 -1.02 -1.71 5.23
N ILE A 119 -1.44 -0.47 4.98
CA ILE A 119 -0.96 0.69 5.74
C ILE A 119 -1.42 0.59 7.20
N PHE A 120 -2.69 0.35 7.45
CA PHE A 120 -3.22 0.23 8.81
C PHE A 120 -2.57 -0.92 9.58
N ARG A 121 -2.40 -2.06 8.93
CA ARG A 121 -1.77 -3.23 9.55
C ARG A 121 -0.31 -2.97 9.93
N TYR A 122 0.44 -2.32 9.05
CA TYR A 122 1.82 -1.95 9.35
C TYR A 122 1.89 -1.07 10.59
N ILE A 123 1.03 -0.06 10.67
CA ILE A 123 1.00 0.86 11.80
C ILE A 123 0.61 0.11 13.09
N GLU A 124 -0.42 -0.72 13.04
CA GLU A 124 -0.84 -1.52 14.20
C GLU A 124 0.29 -2.40 14.72
N THR A 125 1.04 -3.01 13.82
CA THR A 125 2.14 -3.91 14.17
C THR A 125 3.32 -3.14 14.76
N ASN A 126 3.56 -1.91 14.34
CA ASN A 126 4.75 -1.15 14.68
C ASN A 126 4.51 0.01 15.65
N GLN A 127 3.26 0.26 16.07
CA GLN A 127 2.92 1.44 16.88
C GLN A 127 3.60 1.45 18.25
N TYR A 128 3.99 0.31 18.77
CA TYR A 128 4.64 0.21 20.08
C TYR A 128 6.17 0.21 20.00
N LYS A 129 6.74 0.23 18.80
CA LYS A 129 8.19 0.29 18.66
C LYS A 129 8.70 1.70 18.96
N LYS A 130 9.86 1.76 19.60
CA LYS A 130 10.56 3.03 19.81
C LYS A 130 11.34 3.41 18.56
N PHE A 131 11.31 4.65 18.20
CA PHE A 131 12.14 5.20 17.14
C PHE A 131 13.46 5.69 17.67
#